data_dd7b28fae3d8cb35a8da281ffccd05b5
#
_entry.id   dd7b28fae3d8cb35a8da281ffccd05b5
#
_cell.length_a   1.000
_cell.length_b   1.000
_cell.length_c   1.000
_cell.angle_alpha   90.00
_cell.angle_beta   90.00
_cell.angle_gamma   90.00
#
_symmetry.space_group_name_H-M   'P 1'
#
loop_
_entity.id
_entity.type
_entity.pdbx_description
1 polymer ?
#
loop_
_entity_poly.entity_id
_entity_poly.type
_entity_poly.pdbx_seq_one_letter_code
_entity_poly.pdbx_strand_id
1 'polypeptide(L)'
;MRLLAFAILVACVQSVCAQSILKDPKELSVLLNEVVVTGTGTEHYLKDAPVQTEVITGKALDSYQGRSMQDILEGLNASITFNPSDMGSGIQMNGLGNDYILILINGKRINGDTGGQNDLSIINPANIERIEIVKGAASSLYGSDAIAGVINIITKKNRDKVSLSNTTRVGSYGDILESVQIGFGHKRVNSTTSLSTTHTDGWRNTTQEWDHHEVMDGTVTRTVNRSTNFTLRENLTYKVNDRLSLSADGSFYQKWNYRPPGAFKYYTYDQFYRNFDVAGGAKYALGGQNFLSVDLTYGNYLSLIHISEPTRPY
;
A
#
# COMPACT_ATOMS: atom_id res chain seq x y z
N MET A 1 14.34 13.13 28.46
CA MET A 1 13.51 12.31 29.36
C MET A 1 12.24 11.76 28.71
N ARG A 2 11.49 12.49 27.89
CA ARG A 2 10.25 11.97 27.24
C ARG A 2 10.52 10.93 26.13
N LEU A 3 11.60 11.02 25.40
CA LEU A 3 12.03 10.03 24.39
C LEU A 3 12.48 8.72 25.00
N LEU A 4 13.12 8.73 26.17
CA LEU A 4 13.57 7.53 26.89
C LEU A 4 12.38 6.72 27.44
N ALA A 5 11.34 7.40 27.94
CA ALA A 5 10.14 6.77 28.45
C ALA A 5 9.31 6.10 27.33
N PHE A 6 9.33 6.66 26.12
CA PHE A 6 8.68 6.06 24.94
C PHE A 6 9.41 4.83 24.45
N ALA A 7 10.76 4.85 24.44
CA ALA A 7 11.58 3.69 24.08
C ALA A 7 11.42 2.52 25.08
N ILE A 8 11.26 2.80 26.35
CA ILE A 8 11.04 1.76 27.39
C ILE A 8 9.63 1.15 27.28
N LEU A 9 8.63 1.94 26.92
CA LEU A 9 7.27 1.43 26.70
C LEU A 9 7.20 0.50 25.48
N VAL A 10 7.90 0.83 24.41
CA VAL A 10 8.01 0.00 23.19
C VAL A 10 8.79 -1.30 23.48
N ALA A 11 9.86 -1.24 24.27
CA ALA A 11 10.64 -2.41 24.65
C ALA A 11 9.86 -3.39 25.55
N CYS A 12 8.97 -2.91 26.41
CA CYS A 12 8.13 -3.77 27.25
C CYS A 12 7.05 -4.53 26.44
N VAL A 13 6.53 -3.96 25.35
CA VAL A 13 5.54 -4.61 24.50
C VAL A 13 6.18 -5.76 23.70
N GLN A 14 7.45 -5.62 23.30
CA GLN A 14 8.17 -6.66 22.55
C GLN A 14 8.46 -7.92 23.37
N SER A 15 8.57 -7.81 24.70
CA SER A 15 8.89 -8.96 25.56
C SER A 15 7.72 -9.92 25.79
N VAL A 16 6.50 -9.53 25.46
CA VAL A 16 5.28 -10.35 25.68
C VAL A 16 4.90 -11.19 24.46
N CYS A 17 5.38 -10.84 23.25
CA CYS A 17 5.01 -11.53 22.00
C CYS A 17 5.98 -12.64 21.55
N ALA A 18 7.05 -12.96 22.29
CA ALA A 18 8.10 -13.87 21.82
C ALA A 18 7.82 -15.38 22.03
N GLN A 19 6.62 -15.79 22.42
CA GLN A 19 6.35 -17.20 22.79
C GLN A 19 5.21 -17.89 22.03
N SER A 20 5.03 -17.70 20.74
CA SER A 20 4.13 -18.62 20.00
C SER A 20 4.36 -18.65 18.49
N ILE A 21 5.53 -19.05 18.01
CA ILE A 21 5.68 -19.46 16.61
C ILE A 21 6.55 -20.71 16.54
N LEU A 22 5.91 -21.87 16.69
CA LEU A 22 6.36 -23.14 16.15
C LEU A 22 5.11 -23.94 15.78
N LYS A 23 4.71 -23.92 14.50
CA LYS A 23 3.75 -24.87 13.95
C LYS A 23 4.19 -25.35 12.57
N ASP A 24 4.46 -26.61 12.53
CA ASP A 24 4.43 -27.70 11.53
C ASP A 24 4.79 -27.50 10.04
N PRO A 25 5.64 -28.42 9.51
CA PRO A 25 6.05 -28.44 8.10
C PRO A 25 5.11 -29.29 7.22
N LYS A 26 3.87 -28.89 7.01
CA LYS A 26 2.97 -29.49 6.01
C LYS A 26 2.54 -28.51 4.92
N GLU A 27 3.41 -27.58 4.54
CA GLU A 27 3.01 -26.41 3.74
C GLU A 27 3.19 -26.52 2.22
N LEU A 28 3.60 -27.65 1.66
CA LEU A 28 3.77 -27.75 0.20
C LEU A 28 2.45 -28.03 -0.56
N SER A 29 1.37 -28.36 0.13
CA SER A 29 0.05 -28.57 -0.49
C SER A 29 -0.86 -27.33 -0.43
N VAL A 30 -0.41 -26.23 0.19
CA VAL A 30 -1.25 -25.06 0.49
C VAL A 30 -1.43 -24.14 -0.71
N LEU A 31 -0.43 -24.01 -1.58
CA LEU A 31 -0.47 -23.09 -2.72
C LEU A 31 -1.55 -23.40 -3.75
N LEU A 32 -1.95 -24.67 -3.91
CA LEU A 32 -2.98 -25.06 -4.86
C LEU A 32 -4.42 -24.82 -4.36
N ASN A 33 -4.58 -24.58 -3.06
CA ASN A 33 -5.87 -24.32 -2.43
C ASN A 33 -6.03 -22.86 -1.99
N GLU A 34 -5.19 -21.96 -2.48
CA GLU A 34 -5.32 -20.55 -2.18
C GLU A 34 -6.55 -19.97 -2.87
N VAL A 35 -7.36 -19.24 -2.10
CA VAL A 35 -8.58 -18.61 -2.62
C VAL A 35 -8.23 -17.24 -3.16
N VAL A 36 -8.61 -16.98 -4.41
CA VAL A 36 -8.43 -15.71 -5.10
C VAL A 36 -9.78 -15.11 -5.47
N VAL A 37 -9.85 -13.80 -5.55
CA VAL A 37 -11.09 -13.05 -5.81
C VAL A 37 -10.98 -12.20 -7.08
N THR A 38 -9.78 -11.72 -7.40
CA THR A 38 -9.58 -10.67 -8.40
C THR A 38 -9.94 -11.11 -9.82
N GLY A 39 -9.64 -12.36 -10.18
CA GLY A 39 -9.84 -12.82 -11.56
C GLY A 39 -11.31 -12.95 -12.00
N THR A 40 -12.25 -13.01 -11.07
CA THR A 40 -13.68 -13.28 -11.34
C THR A 40 -14.64 -12.42 -10.54
N GLY A 41 -14.16 -11.65 -9.57
CA GLY A 41 -14.97 -10.92 -8.61
C GLY A 41 -15.63 -11.84 -7.54
N THR A 42 -15.38 -13.16 -7.60
CA THR A 42 -15.88 -14.15 -6.66
C THR A 42 -14.74 -15.00 -6.12
N GLU A 43 -14.93 -15.57 -4.92
CA GLU A 43 -13.94 -16.46 -4.32
C GLU A 43 -13.82 -17.78 -5.11
N HIS A 44 -12.62 -18.04 -5.65
CA HIS A 44 -12.27 -19.27 -6.37
C HIS A 44 -10.94 -19.78 -5.89
N TYR A 45 -10.74 -21.09 -6.01
CA TYR A 45 -9.37 -21.60 -5.85
C TYR A 45 -8.49 -21.14 -7.02
N LEU A 46 -7.25 -20.81 -6.73
CA LEU A 46 -6.29 -20.33 -7.74
C LEU A 46 -6.19 -21.28 -8.94
N LYS A 47 -6.22 -22.60 -8.70
CA LYS A 47 -6.20 -23.63 -9.74
C LYS A 47 -7.41 -23.61 -10.70
N ASP A 48 -8.54 -23.06 -10.24
CA ASP A 48 -9.81 -23.00 -10.98
C ASP A 48 -10.08 -21.60 -11.54
N ALA A 49 -9.14 -20.66 -11.37
CA ALA A 49 -9.27 -19.29 -11.86
C ALA A 49 -9.27 -19.27 -13.41
N PRO A 50 -10.29 -18.70 -14.06
CA PRO A 50 -10.39 -18.69 -15.54
C PRO A 50 -9.43 -17.67 -16.19
N VAL A 51 -8.79 -16.82 -15.41
CA VAL A 51 -7.81 -15.82 -15.85
C VAL A 51 -6.48 -16.08 -15.17
N GLN A 52 -5.39 -15.85 -15.89
CA GLN A 52 -4.05 -16.02 -15.33
C GLN A 52 -3.86 -15.09 -14.13
N THR A 53 -3.92 -15.67 -12.95
CA THR A 53 -3.77 -14.96 -11.67
C THR A 53 -2.51 -15.45 -10.96
N GLU A 54 -1.69 -14.55 -10.54
CA GLU A 54 -0.50 -14.81 -9.71
C GLU A 54 -0.76 -14.29 -8.30
N VAL A 55 -0.32 -15.05 -7.29
CA VAL A 55 -0.51 -14.68 -5.89
C VAL A 55 0.83 -14.55 -5.21
N ILE A 56 1.11 -13.38 -4.67
CA ILE A 56 2.20 -13.16 -3.73
C ILE A 56 1.63 -13.41 -2.33
N THR A 57 2.05 -14.50 -1.73
CA THR A 57 1.53 -14.95 -0.43
C THR A 57 2.11 -14.15 0.73
N GLY A 58 1.43 -14.18 1.89
CA GLY A 58 1.95 -13.58 3.13
C GLY A 58 3.34 -14.07 3.49
N LYS A 59 3.64 -15.35 3.27
CA LYS A 59 4.97 -15.94 3.51
C LYS A 59 6.06 -15.31 2.62
N ALA A 60 5.76 -15.06 1.35
CA ALA A 60 6.66 -14.37 0.45
C ALA A 60 6.85 -12.90 0.88
N LEU A 61 5.77 -12.24 1.31
CA LEU A 61 5.82 -10.87 1.84
C LEU A 61 6.64 -10.78 3.13
N ASP A 62 6.58 -11.79 3.99
CA ASP A 62 7.35 -11.82 5.24
C ASP A 62 8.87 -11.83 5.00
N SER A 63 9.35 -12.39 3.88
CA SER A 63 10.76 -12.32 3.51
C SER A 63 11.21 -10.94 3.02
N TYR A 64 10.26 -10.06 2.70
CA TYR A 64 10.48 -8.66 2.29
C TYR A 64 10.06 -7.65 3.36
N GLN A 65 9.94 -8.08 4.61
CA GLN A 65 9.58 -7.16 5.70
C GLN A 65 10.50 -5.96 5.75
N GLY A 66 9.89 -4.80 5.87
CA GLY A 66 10.61 -3.54 5.92
C GLY A 66 11.02 -2.98 4.56
N ARG A 67 10.69 -3.62 3.43
CA ARG A 67 10.85 -3.04 2.10
C ARG A 67 9.64 -2.18 1.73
N SER A 68 9.82 -1.30 0.75
CA SER A 68 8.72 -0.55 0.18
C SER A 68 7.79 -1.46 -0.63
N MET A 69 6.57 -1.02 -0.89
CA MET A 69 5.63 -1.75 -1.75
C MET A 69 6.18 -1.93 -3.17
N GLN A 70 6.91 -0.94 -3.66
CA GLN A 70 7.60 -0.99 -4.94
C GLN A 70 8.65 -2.10 -4.97
N ASP A 71 9.57 -2.14 -3.98
CA ASP A 71 10.62 -3.18 -3.90
C ASP A 71 10.02 -4.60 -3.84
N ILE A 72 8.89 -4.75 -3.14
CA ILE A 72 8.18 -6.01 -3.01
C ILE A 72 7.63 -6.46 -4.36
N LEU A 73 6.95 -5.58 -5.08
CA LEU A 73 6.36 -5.90 -6.38
C LEU A 73 7.44 -6.21 -7.42
N GLU A 74 8.50 -5.41 -7.50
CA GLU A 74 9.62 -5.66 -8.41
C GLU A 74 10.38 -6.95 -8.07
N GLY A 75 10.61 -7.19 -6.78
CA GLY A 75 11.38 -8.36 -6.34
C GLY A 75 10.63 -9.68 -6.46
N LEU A 76 9.31 -9.67 -6.38
CA LEU A 76 8.47 -10.87 -6.39
C LEU A 76 7.71 -11.08 -7.71
N ASN A 77 7.71 -10.11 -8.62
CA ASN A 77 7.03 -10.23 -9.92
C ASN A 77 7.85 -9.62 -11.06
N ALA A 78 8.43 -10.47 -11.90
CA ALA A 78 9.29 -10.05 -13.01
C ALA A 78 8.56 -9.29 -14.14
N SER A 79 7.22 -9.29 -14.17
CA SER A 79 6.45 -8.55 -15.18
C SER A 79 6.14 -7.12 -14.77
N ILE A 80 6.45 -6.75 -13.51
CA ILE A 80 6.23 -5.42 -12.96
C ILE A 80 7.57 -4.71 -12.84
N THR A 81 7.66 -3.51 -13.36
CA THR A 81 8.81 -2.61 -13.21
C THR A 81 8.35 -1.22 -12.83
N PHE A 82 9.22 -0.47 -12.19
CA PHE A 82 8.93 0.90 -11.80
C PHE A 82 9.96 1.87 -12.41
N ASN A 83 9.44 2.97 -12.91
CA ASN A 83 10.25 4.10 -13.33
C ASN A 83 10.12 5.19 -12.27
N PRO A 84 11.15 5.39 -11.44
CA PRO A 84 11.10 6.42 -10.40
C PRO A 84 11.03 7.81 -11.04
N SER A 85 10.21 8.65 -10.48
CA SER A 85 10.14 10.07 -10.80
C SER A 85 10.00 10.90 -9.55
N ASP A 86 10.17 12.20 -9.71
CA ASP A 86 10.04 13.16 -8.62
C ASP A 86 8.64 13.27 -8.03
N MET A 87 7.62 12.87 -8.79
CA MET A 87 6.21 12.93 -8.37
C MET A 87 5.67 11.60 -7.82
N GLY A 88 6.47 10.54 -7.87
CA GLY A 88 6.08 9.18 -7.51
C GLY A 88 6.82 8.17 -8.37
N SER A 89 6.24 7.00 -8.58
CA SER A 89 6.81 5.97 -9.44
C SER A 89 5.81 5.55 -10.50
N GLY A 90 6.20 5.65 -11.76
CA GLY A 90 5.44 5.08 -12.87
C GLY A 90 5.55 3.57 -12.85
N ILE A 91 4.43 2.87 -12.64
CA ILE A 91 4.39 1.41 -12.74
C ILE A 91 4.23 0.98 -14.19
N GLN A 92 4.91 -0.09 -14.57
CA GLN A 92 4.74 -0.76 -15.85
C GLN A 92 4.50 -2.24 -15.64
N MET A 93 3.59 -2.80 -16.43
CA MET A 93 3.31 -4.23 -16.47
C MET A 93 3.31 -4.69 -17.93
N ASN A 94 4.19 -5.66 -18.26
CA ASN A 94 4.36 -6.15 -19.61
C ASN A 94 4.61 -5.03 -20.66
N GLY A 95 5.30 -3.97 -20.27
CA GLY A 95 5.60 -2.82 -21.14
C GLY A 95 4.49 -1.79 -21.29
N LEU A 96 3.33 -2.00 -20.66
CA LEU A 96 2.25 -1.02 -20.61
C LEU A 96 2.33 -0.21 -19.32
N GLY A 97 2.12 1.10 -19.43
CA GLY A 97 2.28 2.04 -18.33
C GLY A 97 1.06 2.12 -17.41
N ASN A 98 1.17 3.04 -16.50
CA ASN A 98 0.27 3.29 -15.37
C ASN A 98 -1.22 3.38 -15.72
N ASP A 99 -1.56 4.02 -16.83
CA ASP A 99 -2.96 4.23 -17.27
C ASP A 99 -3.69 2.94 -17.64
N TYR A 100 -2.95 1.84 -17.79
CA TYR A 100 -3.46 0.52 -18.17
C TYR A 100 -3.41 -0.50 -17.04
N ILE A 101 -2.98 -0.10 -15.85
CA ILE A 101 -2.82 -0.96 -14.68
C ILE A 101 -3.73 -0.48 -13.56
N LEU A 102 -4.69 -1.31 -13.19
CA LEU A 102 -5.59 -0.99 -12.10
C LEU A 102 -5.05 -1.51 -10.76
N ILE A 103 -4.87 -0.61 -9.80
CA ILE A 103 -4.45 -0.97 -8.45
C ILE A 103 -5.64 -0.87 -7.51
N LEU A 104 -5.88 -1.96 -6.78
CA LEU A 104 -7.00 -2.11 -5.85
C LEU A 104 -6.49 -2.41 -4.44
N ILE A 105 -7.24 -1.98 -3.44
CA ILE A 105 -7.13 -2.45 -2.06
C ILE A 105 -8.47 -3.08 -1.67
N ASN A 106 -8.46 -4.37 -1.36
CA ASN A 106 -9.67 -5.14 -1.05
C ASN A 106 -10.77 -5.02 -2.14
N GLY A 107 -10.35 -4.99 -3.41
CA GLY A 107 -11.25 -4.84 -4.55
C GLY A 107 -11.71 -3.41 -4.85
N LYS A 108 -11.27 -2.41 -4.10
CA LYS A 108 -11.63 -1.01 -4.28
C LYS A 108 -10.46 -0.24 -4.87
N ARG A 109 -10.73 0.57 -5.92
CA ARG A 109 -9.70 1.38 -6.58
C ARG A 109 -9.07 2.35 -5.58
N ILE A 110 -7.74 2.47 -5.60
CA ILE A 110 -7.04 3.49 -4.84
C ILE A 110 -7.03 4.80 -5.64
N ASN A 111 -7.28 5.91 -4.92
CA ASN A 111 -7.03 7.24 -5.41
C ASN A 111 -5.63 7.65 -4.97
N GLY A 112 -4.90 8.37 -5.80
CA GLY A 112 -3.54 8.79 -5.45
C GLY A 112 -2.61 8.85 -6.66
N ASP A 113 -3.17 9.25 -7.79
CA ASP A 113 -2.42 9.53 -9.00
C ASP A 113 -2.04 11.02 -9.05
N THR A 114 -0.76 11.30 -9.18
CA THR A 114 -0.25 12.65 -9.41
C THR A 114 0.58 12.67 -10.68
N GLY A 115 0.06 13.31 -11.72
CA GLY A 115 0.75 13.39 -13.01
C GLY A 115 1.01 12.05 -13.68
N GLY A 116 0.06 11.10 -13.57
CA GLY A 116 0.19 9.76 -14.13
C GLY A 116 1.11 8.83 -13.30
N GLN A 117 1.36 9.16 -12.04
CA GLN A 117 2.26 8.41 -11.15
C GLN A 117 1.51 7.94 -9.90
N ASN A 118 1.52 6.64 -9.61
CA ASN A 118 0.90 6.10 -8.41
C ASN A 118 1.83 6.21 -7.19
N ASP A 119 1.33 6.81 -6.12
CA ASP A 119 2.05 6.81 -4.84
C ASP A 119 1.73 5.53 -4.04
N LEU A 120 2.55 4.50 -4.22
CA LEU A 120 2.40 3.24 -3.48
C LEU A 120 2.77 3.35 -1.99
N SER A 121 3.29 4.48 -1.53
CA SER A 121 3.60 4.67 -0.10
C SER A 121 2.35 4.80 0.79
N ILE A 122 1.18 4.97 0.18
CA ILE A 122 -0.13 4.84 0.85
C ILE A 122 -0.39 3.42 1.37
N ILE A 123 0.32 2.42 0.82
CA ILE A 123 0.14 1.02 1.15
C ILE A 123 1.24 0.60 2.12
N ASN A 124 0.85 0.21 3.32
CA ASN A 124 1.78 -0.35 4.29
C ASN A 124 1.92 -1.87 4.09
N PRO A 125 3.09 -2.38 3.67
CA PRO A 125 3.30 -3.81 3.45
C PRO A 125 3.04 -4.69 4.68
N ALA A 126 3.26 -4.19 5.90
CA ALA A 126 3.02 -4.94 7.13
C ALA A 126 1.54 -5.37 7.32
N ASN A 127 0.62 -4.64 6.70
CA ASN A 127 -0.82 -4.89 6.79
C ASN A 127 -1.37 -5.75 5.65
N ILE A 128 -0.53 -6.29 4.78
CA ILE A 128 -0.94 -7.08 3.62
C ILE A 128 -1.02 -8.56 3.98
N GLU A 129 -2.13 -9.21 3.66
CA GLU A 129 -2.33 -10.66 3.75
C GLU A 129 -1.74 -11.35 2.50
N ARG A 130 -2.06 -10.85 1.31
CA ARG A 130 -1.56 -11.31 0.01
C ARG A 130 -1.77 -10.27 -1.07
N ILE A 131 -1.10 -10.43 -2.21
CA ILE A 131 -1.31 -9.61 -3.39
C ILE A 131 -1.73 -10.54 -4.53
N GLU A 132 -2.85 -10.23 -5.18
CA GLU A 132 -3.37 -10.94 -6.33
C GLU A 132 -3.10 -10.11 -7.59
N ILE A 133 -2.41 -10.69 -8.57
CA ILE A 133 -2.01 -10.03 -9.82
C ILE A 133 -2.67 -10.78 -10.96
N VAL A 134 -3.63 -10.14 -11.62
CA VAL A 134 -4.25 -10.63 -12.85
C VAL A 134 -3.50 -10.04 -14.02
N LYS A 135 -2.92 -10.92 -14.85
CA LYS A 135 -2.14 -10.52 -16.04
C LYS A 135 -3.02 -10.51 -17.27
N GLY A 136 -2.81 -9.52 -18.14
CA GLY A 136 -3.55 -9.36 -19.37
C GLY A 136 -4.88 -8.65 -19.19
N ALA A 137 -5.71 -8.68 -20.24
CA ALA A 137 -6.93 -7.89 -20.32
C ALA A 137 -8.00 -8.35 -19.30
N ALA A 138 -8.07 -7.65 -18.18
CA ALA A 138 -9.14 -7.75 -17.20
C ALA A 138 -10.23 -6.68 -17.39
N SER A 139 -10.19 -6.00 -18.54
CA SER A 139 -11.09 -4.89 -18.88
C SER A 139 -12.57 -5.28 -18.93
N SER A 140 -12.88 -6.54 -19.15
CA SER A 140 -14.26 -7.06 -19.10
C SER A 140 -14.88 -6.97 -17.70
N LEU A 141 -14.05 -7.00 -16.64
CA LEU A 141 -14.51 -6.93 -15.25
C LEU A 141 -14.27 -5.54 -14.62
N TYR A 142 -13.19 -4.89 -15.01
CA TYR A 142 -12.68 -3.71 -14.33
C TYR A 142 -12.61 -2.44 -15.21
N GLY A 143 -13.01 -2.53 -16.48
CA GLY A 143 -13.02 -1.40 -17.41
C GLY A 143 -11.69 -1.18 -18.13
N SER A 144 -11.60 -0.04 -18.84
CA SER A 144 -10.48 0.31 -19.73
C SER A 144 -9.12 0.44 -19.01
N ASP A 145 -9.12 0.73 -17.72
CA ASP A 145 -7.90 0.96 -16.93
C ASP A 145 -7.19 -0.36 -16.55
N ALA A 146 -7.75 -1.51 -16.90
CA ALA A 146 -7.23 -2.83 -16.59
C ALA A 146 -6.82 -3.63 -17.85
N ILE A 147 -6.25 -2.97 -18.85
CA ILE A 147 -5.80 -3.60 -20.10
C ILE A 147 -4.51 -4.39 -19.90
N ALA A 148 -3.56 -3.83 -19.16
CA ALA A 148 -2.30 -4.51 -18.82
C ALA A 148 -2.48 -5.54 -17.71
N GLY A 149 -3.37 -5.25 -16.78
CA GLY A 149 -3.71 -6.13 -15.65
C GLY A 149 -4.25 -5.40 -14.44
N VAL A 150 -4.49 -6.18 -13.38
CA VAL A 150 -4.97 -5.70 -12.09
C VAL A 150 -4.05 -6.18 -10.98
N ILE A 151 -3.70 -5.29 -10.08
CA ILE A 151 -2.98 -5.58 -8.84
C ILE A 151 -3.94 -5.34 -7.69
N ASN A 152 -4.41 -6.39 -7.04
CA ASN A 152 -5.32 -6.28 -5.90
C ASN A 152 -4.61 -6.66 -4.60
N ILE A 153 -4.51 -5.71 -3.69
CA ILE A 153 -3.85 -5.85 -2.41
C ILE A 153 -4.89 -6.20 -1.36
N ILE A 154 -4.80 -7.42 -0.84
CA ILE A 154 -5.70 -7.91 0.19
C ILE A 154 -5.07 -7.66 1.55
N THR A 155 -5.75 -6.89 2.38
CA THR A 155 -5.27 -6.56 3.73
C THR A 155 -5.64 -7.64 4.74
N LYS A 156 -4.78 -7.77 5.77
CA LYS A 156 -5.02 -8.69 6.89
C LYS A 156 -6.35 -8.37 7.57
N LYS A 157 -7.17 -9.40 7.75
CA LYS A 157 -8.42 -9.31 8.53
C LYS A 157 -8.21 -9.95 9.89
N ASN A 158 -8.77 -9.35 10.92
CA ASN A 158 -8.75 -9.96 12.24
C ASN A 158 -9.57 -11.26 12.25
N ARG A 159 -9.00 -12.33 12.80
CA ARG A 159 -9.65 -13.63 12.98
C ARG A 159 -9.86 -13.99 14.44
N ASP A 160 -9.26 -13.22 15.34
CA ASP A 160 -9.29 -13.45 16.78
C ASP A 160 -10.30 -12.52 17.47
N LYS A 161 -10.60 -12.81 18.74
CA LYS A 161 -11.43 -11.91 19.54
C LYS A 161 -10.77 -10.56 19.74
N VAL A 162 -9.47 -10.57 20.00
CA VAL A 162 -8.62 -9.38 20.07
C VAL A 162 -7.26 -9.77 19.49
N SER A 163 -6.72 -8.95 18.62
CA SER A 163 -5.37 -9.11 18.10
C SER A 163 -4.64 -7.77 18.16
N LEU A 164 -3.36 -7.83 18.45
CA LEU A 164 -2.45 -6.69 18.39
C LEU A 164 -1.19 -7.13 17.68
N SER A 165 -0.80 -6.42 16.66
CA SER A 165 0.49 -6.59 16.02
C SER A 165 1.22 -5.26 15.90
N ASN A 166 2.53 -5.30 16.07
CA ASN A 166 3.41 -4.17 15.90
C ASN A 166 4.55 -4.57 14.98
N THR A 167 4.94 -3.66 14.11
CA THR A 167 6.12 -3.81 13.25
C THR A 167 6.92 -2.53 13.31
N THR A 168 8.13 -2.61 13.87
CA THR A 168 9.08 -1.50 13.93
C THR A 168 10.27 -1.83 13.06
N ARG A 169 10.66 -0.91 12.19
CA ARG A 169 11.89 -0.98 11.41
C ARG A 169 12.70 0.28 11.63
N VAL A 170 14.00 0.11 11.81
CA VAL A 170 14.97 1.20 11.88
C VAL A 170 16.08 0.89 10.90
N GLY A 171 16.40 1.83 10.05
CA GLY A 171 17.42 1.71 9.01
C GLY A 171 18.39 2.89 8.99
N SER A 172 19.31 2.87 8.04
CA SER A 172 20.24 3.96 7.80
C SER A 172 19.51 5.20 7.31
N TYR A 173 20.14 6.36 7.44
CA TYR A 173 19.60 7.65 6.97
C TYR A 173 18.27 8.06 7.63
N GLY A 174 18.11 7.73 8.92
CA GLY A 174 16.89 8.07 9.64
C GLY A 174 15.66 7.30 9.17
N ASP A 175 15.83 6.20 8.44
CA ASP A 175 14.71 5.38 7.97
C ASP A 175 14.05 4.68 9.16
N ILE A 176 12.81 5.05 9.43
CA ILE A 176 12.00 4.52 10.52
C ILE A 176 10.63 4.17 9.95
N LEU A 177 10.17 2.95 10.22
CA LEU A 177 8.78 2.54 10.01
C LEU A 177 8.23 2.04 11.33
N GLU A 178 7.08 2.55 11.70
CA GLU A 178 6.28 2.05 12.82
C GLU A 178 4.89 1.73 12.31
N SER A 179 4.41 0.52 12.62
CA SER A 179 3.08 0.06 12.23
C SER A 179 2.43 -0.70 13.37
N VAL A 180 1.24 -0.27 13.76
CA VAL A 180 0.40 -0.93 14.77
C VAL A 180 -0.90 -1.34 14.12
N GLN A 181 -1.30 -2.58 14.34
CA GLN A 181 -2.60 -3.09 13.92
C GLN A 181 -3.34 -3.67 15.12
N ILE A 182 -4.56 -3.23 15.32
CA ILE A 182 -5.46 -3.66 16.39
C ILE A 182 -6.66 -4.30 15.73
N GLY A 183 -6.94 -5.54 16.09
CA GLY A 183 -8.11 -6.28 15.61
C GLY A 183 -9.07 -6.57 16.76
N PHE A 184 -10.35 -6.45 16.47
CA PHE A 184 -11.42 -6.84 17.37
C PHE A 184 -12.45 -7.70 16.62
N GLY A 185 -12.71 -8.90 17.12
CA GLY A 185 -13.69 -9.82 16.55
C GLY A 185 -14.67 -10.33 17.60
N HIS A 186 -15.96 -10.11 17.41
CA HIS A 186 -17.00 -10.64 18.28
C HIS A 186 -18.22 -11.06 17.47
N LYS A 187 -18.57 -12.35 17.52
CA LYS A 187 -19.76 -12.95 16.86
C LYS A 187 -20.10 -12.39 15.47
N ARG A 188 -20.66 -11.18 15.40
CA ARG A 188 -21.16 -10.54 14.18
C ARG A 188 -20.33 -9.34 13.72
N VAL A 189 -19.43 -8.84 14.58
CA VAL A 189 -18.61 -7.66 14.32
C VAL A 189 -17.16 -8.08 14.14
N ASN A 190 -16.52 -7.58 13.12
CA ASN A 190 -15.07 -7.66 12.94
C ASN A 190 -14.54 -6.27 12.57
N SER A 191 -13.58 -5.79 13.33
CA SER A 191 -12.93 -4.51 13.11
C SER A 191 -11.42 -4.71 13.07
N THR A 192 -10.75 -3.98 12.18
CA THR A 192 -9.30 -3.95 12.09
C THR A 192 -8.86 -2.51 11.85
N THR A 193 -8.22 -1.94 12.85
CA THR A 193 -7.62 -0.61 12.81
C THR A 193 -6.12 -0.75 12.56
N SER A 194 -5.60 -0.07 11.56
CA SER A 194 -4.17 -0.03 11.24
C SER A 194 -3.67 1.39 11.26
N LEU A 195 -2.59 1.62 11.99
CA LEU A 195 -1.89 2.89 12.08
C LEU A 195 -0.45 2.68 11.65
N SER A 196 0.06 3.51 10.76
CA SER A 196 1.48 3.45 10.39
C SER A 196 2.06 4.82 10.10
N THR A 197 3.35 4.94 10.36
CA THR A 197 4.15 6.10 9.99
C THR A 197 5.49 5.62 9.44
N THR A 198 5.98 6.31 8.43
CA THR A 198 7.36 6.14 7.96
C THR A 198 8.05 7.48 7.90
N HIS A 199 9.33 7.49 8.20
CA HIS A 199 10.20 8.64 8.10
C HIS A 199 11.52 8.24 7.48
N THR A 200 12.10 9.12 6.70
CA THR A 200 13.49 9.03 6.23
C THR A 200 14.10 10.43 6.11
N ASP A 201 15.35 10.56 6.50
CA ASP A 201 16.12 11.79 6.26
C ASP A 201 16.58 11.90 4.80
N GLY A 202 16.42 10.81 4.05
CA GLY A 202 16.85 10.71 2.68
C GLY A 202 18.38 10.62 2.53
N TRP A 203 18.82 10.37 1.34
CA TRP A 203 20.23 10.19 1.00
C TRP A 203 20.50 10.56 -0.45
N ARG A 204 21.76 10.68 -0.82
CA ARG A 204 22.20 10.92 -2.19
C ARG A 204 23.35 10.00 -2.57
N ASN A 205 23.36 9.60 -3.84
CA ASN A 205 24.41 8.77 -4.41
C ASN A 205 25.62 9.58 -4.88
N THR A 206 25.42 10.85 -5.14
CA THR A 206 26.47 11.74 -5.67
C THR A 206 26.41 13.08 -4.96
N THR A 207 27.54 13.77 -4.91
CA THR A 207 27.65 15.15 -4.44
C THR A 207 27.49 16.15 -5.57
N GLN A 208 27.42 15.69 -6.80
CA GLN A 208 27.30 16.52 -8.01
C GLN A 208 26.02 16.20 -8.73
N GLU A 209 25.40 17.19 -9.32
CA GLU A 209 24.24 17.06 -10.19
C GLU A 209 24.54 17.65 -11.56
N TRP A 210 23.78 17.17 -12.55
CA TRP A 210 23.86 17.68 -13.92
C TRP A 210 22.65 18.57 -14.18
N ASP A 211 22.94 19.78 -14.67
CA ASP A 211 21.93 20.66 -15.25
C ASP A 211 22.42 21.16 -16.60
N HIS A 212 21.61 21.00 -17.64
CA HIS A 212 21.91 21.48 -19.01
C HIS A 212 23.30 21.11 -19.55
N HIS A 213 23.79 19.91 -19.25
CA HIS A 213 25.12 19.40 -19.61
C HIS A 213 26.30 19.94 -18.77
N GLU A 214 26.03 20.63 -17.70
CA GLU A 214 27.06 21.09 -16.77
C GLU A 214 26.95 20.39 -15.42
N VAL A 215 28.10 20.13 -14.80
CA VAL A 215 28.17 19.61 -13.43
C VAL A 215 27.99 20.76 -12.48
N MET A 216 26.98 20.66 -11.60
CA MET A 216 26.69 21.67 -10.60
C MET A 216 27.27 21.26 -9.25
N ASP A 217 28.24 22.04 -8.78
CA ASP A 217 28.86 21.85 -7.47
C ASP A 217 28.00 22.46 -6.34
N GLY A 218 28.01 21.79 -5.19
CA GLY A 218 27.39 22.32 -3.98
C GLY A 218 25.85 22.15 -3.92
N THR A 219 25.28 21.33 -4.78
CA THR A 219 23.83 21.07 -4.74
C THR A 219 23.43 20.29 -3.49
N VAL A 220 22.29 20.63 -2.92
CA VAL A 220 21.72 19.97 -1.73
C VAL A 220 20.61 18.99 -2.08
N THR A 221 20.32 18.77 -3.36
CA THR A 221 19.36 17.78 -3.82
C THR A 221 19.78 16.37 -3.43
N ARG A 222 18.80 15.53 -3.16
CA ARG A 222 19.01 14.17 -2.69
C ARG A 222 18.43 13.18 -3.68
N THR A 223 19.09 12.03 -3.85
CA THR A 223 18.56 10.90 -4.65
C THR A 223 17.24 10.42 -4.08
N VAL A 224 17.16 10.34 -2.75
CA VAL A 224 15.92 10.12 -2.01
C VAL A 224 15.72 11.30 -1.07
N ASN A 225 14.62 12.00 -1.24
CA ASN A 225 14.29 13.15 -0.42
C ASN A 225 13.88 12.74 1.00
N ARG A 226 14.11 13.66 1.96
CA ARG A 226 13.52 13.54 3.29
C ARG A 226 11.99 13.47 3.15
N SER A 227 11.38 12.49 3.78
CA SER A 227 9.93 12.37 3.75
C SER A 227 9.39 11.80 5.05
N THR A 228 8.15 12.15 5.34
CA THR A 228 7.38 11.57 6.45
C THR A 228 5.99 11.30 5.94
N ASN A 229 5.48 10.09 6.19
CA ASN A 229 4.09 9.78 5.92
C ASN A 229 3.39 9.23 7.16
N PHE A 230 2.08 9.30 7.12
CA PHE A 230 1.17 8.79 8.13
C PHE A 230 -0.02 8.16 7.43
N THR A 231 -0.40 6.96 7.87
CA THR A 231 -1.56 6.23 7.35
C THR A 231 -2.41 5.72 8.51
N LEU A 232 -3.70 5.98 8.45
CA LEU A 232 -4.71 5.39 9.32
C LEU A 232 -5.72 4.66 8.42
N ARG A 233 -6.03 3.41 8.74
CA ARG A 233 -7.05 2.63 8.04
C ARG A 233 -7.91 1.87 9.03
N GLU A 234 -9.21 1.89 8.79
CA GLU A 234 -10.21 1.10 9.50
C GLU A 234 -10.96 0.22 8.52
N ASN A 235 -11.13 -1.06 8.89
CA ASN A 235 -11.99 -2.00 8.18
C ASN A 235 -12.98 -2.57 9.18
N LEU A 236 -14.25 -2.36 8.94
CA LEU A 236 -15.35 -2.85 9.77
C LEU A 236 -16.25 -3.78 8.94
N THR A 237 -16.55 -4.92 9.47
CA THR A 237 -17.54 -5.84 8.90
C THR A 237 -18.58 -6.20 9.96
N TYR A 238 -19.84 -6.11 9.59
CA TYR A 238 -20.98 -6.46 10.44
C TYR A 238 -21.89 -7.48 9.76
N LYS A 239 -22.01 -8.66 10.34
CA LYS A 239 -22.95 -9.69 9.89
C LYS A 239 -24.33 -9.44 10.53
N VAL A 240 -25.25 -8.88 9.76
CA VAL A 240 -26.62 -8.63 10.22
C VAL A 240 -27.32 -9.97 10.51
N ASN A 241 -27.19 -10.92 9.58
CA ASN A 241 -27.65 -12.29 9.68
C ASN A 241 -26.81 -13.19 8.75
N ASP A 242 -27.18 -14.47 8.58
CA ASP A 242 -26.42 -15.42 7.77
C ASP A 242 -26.43 -15.08 6.26
N ARG A 243 -27.35 -14.23 5.81
CA ARG A 243 -27.46 -13.82 4.41
C ARG A 243 -26.95 -12.40 4.13
N LEU A 244 -27.01 -11.49 5.11
CA LEU A 244 -26.66 -10.08 4.93
C LEU A 244 -25.44 -9.71 5.76
N SER A 245 -24.42 -9.23 5.08
CA SER A 245 -23.23 -8.61 5.68
C SER A 245 -23.06 -7.18 5.17
N LEU A 246 -22.68 -6.31 6.06
CA LEU A 246 -22.33 -4.91 5.79
C LEU A 246 -20.82 -4.72 6.02
N SER A 247 -20.21 -3.88 5.22
CA SER A 247 -18.81 -3.47 5.38
C SER A 247 -18.70 -1.95 5.36
N ALA A 248 -17.76 -1.45 6.13
CA ALA A 248 -17.34 -0.06 6.07
C ALA A 248 -15.81 -0.01 6.11
N ASP A 249 -15.22 0.76 5.22
CA ASP A 249 -13.78 0.98 5.14
C ASP A 249 -13.53 2.48 5.17
N GLY A 250 -12.53 2.90 5.93
CA GLY A 250 -12.05 4.26 5.95
C GLY A 250 -10.54 4.29 5.89
N SER A 251 -9.97 5.24 5.16
CA SER A 251 -8.54 5.47 5.17
C SER A 251 -8.20 6.95 5.14
N PHE A 252 -7.17 7.29 5.86
CA PHE A 252 -6.56 8.61 5.84
C PHE A 252 -5.06 8.43 5.63
N TYR A 253 -4.53 9.16 4.66
CA TYR A 253 -3.11 9.17 4.32
C TYR A 253 -2.62 10.60 4.20
N GLN A 254 -1.42 10.85 4.70
CA GLN A 254 -0.77 12.14 4.61
C GLN A 254 0.74 11.94 4.44
N LYS A 255 1.36 12.72 3.54
CA LYS A 255 2.79 12.65 3.26
C LYS A 255 3.35 14.04 3.04
N TRP A 256 4.53 14.26 3.59
CA TRP A 256 5.39 15.39 3.30
C TRP A 256 6.69 14.90 2.65
N ASN A 257 7.01 15.43 1.50
CA ASN A 257 8.32 15.33 0.88
C ASN A 257 9.00 16.68 0.97
N TYR A 258 10.10 16.72 1.70
CA TYR A 258 10.91 17.91 1.81
C TYR A 258 11.92 17.96 0.66
N ARG A 259 11.87 19.00 -0.14
CA ARG A 259 12.85 19.29 -1.20
C ARG A 259 13.62 20.53 -0.83
N PRO A 260 14.90 20.41 -0.44
CA PRO A 260 15.73 21.58 -0.16
C PRO A 260 15.91 22.42 -1.44
N PRO A 261 16.01 23.74 -1.32
CA PRO A 261 16.40 24.59 -2.44
C PRO A 261 17.74 24.09 -2.99
N GLY A 262 17.77 23.73 -4.23
CA GLY A 262 18.92 23.08 -4.87
C GLY A 262 19.09 23.52 -6.31
N ALA A 263 19.88 22.77 -7.04
CA ALA A 263 20.35 23.08 -8.39
C ALA A 263 19.27 23.42 -9.41
N PHE A 264 18.11 22.85 -9.29
CA PHE A 264 17.02 23.14 -10.20
C PHE A 264 16.21 24.33 -9.71
N LYS A 265 16.41 25.47 -10.34
CA LYS A 265 15.73 26.74 -10.10
C LYS A 265 14.19 26.63 -10.14
N TYR A 266 13.66 25.53 -10.64
CA TYR A 266 12.22 25.30 -10.90
C TYR A 266 11.56 24.25 -10.00
N TYR A 267 12.29 23.50 -9.16
CA TYR A 267 11.73 22.33 -8.44
C TYR A 267 12.12 22.30 -6.94
N THR A 268 12.07 23.46 -6.28
CA THR A 268 12.55 23.65 -4.91
C THR A 268 11.41 23.67 -3.88
N TYR A 269 10.39 22.83 -4.03
CA TYR A 269 9.20 22.94 -3.19
C TYR A 269 8.92 21.66 -2.42
N ASP A 270 8.53 21.85 -1.17
CA ASP A 270 7.92 20.81 -0.38
C ASP A 270 6.66 20.32 -1.07
N GLN A 271 6.51 19.02 -1.13
CA GLN A 271 5.31 18.38 -1.65
C GLN A 271 4.49 17.85 -0.48
N PHE A 272 3.24 18.17 -0.48
CA PHE A 272 2.27 17.68 0.49
C PHE A 272 1.18 16.90 -0.20
N TYR A 273 0.93 15.70 0.30
CA TYR A 273 -0.13 14.83 -0.19
C TYR A 273 -1.06 14.45 0.94
N ARG A 274 -2.36 14.44 0.66
CA ARG A 274 -3.38 13.97 1.58
C ARG A 274 -4.45 13.21 0.82
N ASN A 275 -4.75 12.01 1.28
CA ASN A 275 -5.83 11.21 0.76
C ASN A 275 -6.79 10.83 1.88
N PHE A 276 -8.09 10.89 1.58
CA PHE A 276 -9.16 10.44 2.43
C PHE A 276 -10.13 9.60 1.62
N ASP A 277 -10.28 8.34 1.98
CA ASP A 277 -11.20 7.42 1.32
C ASP A 277 -12.17 6.83 2.33
N VAL A 278 -13.43 6.74 1.93
CA VAL A 278 -14.49 6.04 2.67
C VAL A 278 -15.24 5.14 1.70
N ALA A 279 -15.53 3.93 2.14
CA ALA A 279 -16.34 3.02 1.38
C ALA A 279 -17.34 2.29 2.28
N GLY A 280 -18.53 2.06 1.78
CA GLY A 280 -19.57 1.25 2.41
C GLY A 280 -20.01 0.15 1.45
N GLY A 281 -20.26 -1.05 1.96
CA GLY A 281 -20.71 -2.18 1.16
C GLY A 281 -21.80 -2.99 1.84
N ALA A 282 -22.65 -3.59 1.03
CA ALA A 282 -23.64 -4.56 1.47
C ALA A 282 -23.58 -5.80 0.56
N LYS A 283 -23.48 -6.99 1.16
CA LYS A 283 -23.48 -8.27 0.45
C LYS A 283 -24.63 -9.13 0.94
N TYR A 284 -25.52 -9.53 0.03
CA TYR A 284 -26.66 -10.37 0.32
C TYR A 284 -26.55 -11.73 -0.39
N ALA A 285 -26.52 -12.82 0.35
CA ALA A 285 -26.47 -14.18 -0.20
C ALA A 285 -27.85 -14.61 -0.67
N LEU A 286 -27.97 -14.95 -1.96
CA LEU A 286 -29.20 -15.41 -2.60
C LEU A 286 -29.41 -16.93 -2.45
N GLY A 287 -28.31 -17.66 -2.14
CA GLY A 287 -28.30 -19.13 -2.01
C GLY A 287 -27.31 -19.77 -2.99
N GLY A 288 -26.77 -20.95 -2.60
CA GLY A 288 -25.65 -21.54 -3.32
C GLY A 288 -24.43 -20.62 -3.32
N GLN A 289 -23.81 -20.39 -4.48
CA GLN A 289 -22.71 -19.45 -4.66
C GLN A 289 -23.17 -18.06 -5.14
N ASN A 290 -24.47 -17.83 -5.27
CA ASN A 290 -25.02 -16.58 -5.79
C ASN A 290 -25.16 -15.54 -4.68
N PHE A 291 -24.76 -14.30 -4.99
CA PHE A 291 -24.94 -13.15 -4.10
C PHE A 291 -25.18 -11.89 -4.89
N LEU A 292 -25.74 -10.89 -4.22
CA LEU A 292 -25.85 -9.51 -4.68
C LEU A 292 -24.94 -8.64 -3.79
N SER A 293 -24.11 -7.82 -4.40
CA SER A 293 -23.31 -6.83 -3.67
C SER A 293 -23.53 -5.43 -4.22
N VAL A 294 -23.51 -4.46 -3.31
CA VAL A 294 -23.51 -3.02 -3.62
C VAL A 294 -22.40 -2.41 -2.82
N ASP A 295 -21.52 -1.70 -3.50
CA ASP A 295 -20.41 -0.97 -2.90
C ASP A 295 -20.47 0.49 -3.33
N LEU A 296 -20.33 1.40 -2.37
CA LEU A 296 -20.25 2.83 -2.56
C LEU A 296 -18.89 3.30 -2.06
N THR A 297 -18.19 4.07 -2.86
CA THR A 297 -16.89 4.62 -2.52
C THR A 297 -16.87 6.13 -2.72
N TYR A 298 -16.24 6.83 -1.79
CA TYR A 298 -15.91 8.24 -1.92
C TYR A 298 -14.45 8.43 -1.57
N GLY A 299 -13.72 9.14 -2.42
CA GLY A 299 -12.32 9.45 -2.18
C GLY A 299 -12.02 10.92 -2.51
N ASN A 300 -11.15 11.52 -1.72
CA ASN A 300 -10.64 12.86 -1.94
C ASN A 300 -9.11 12.85 -1.83
N TYR A 301 -8.46 13.09 -2.95
CA TYR A 301 -7.01 13.20 -3.02
C TYR A 301 -6.59 14.65 -3.23
N LEU A 302 -5.73 15.15 -2.36
CA LEU A 302 -5.15 16.47 -2.45
C LEU A 302 -3.64 16.36 -2.61
N SER A 303 -3.12 16.92 -3.68
CA SER A 303 -1.70 17.11 -3.92
C SER A 303 -1.40 18.60 -3.98
N LEU A 304 -0.55 19.08 -3.08
CA LEU A 304 -0.06 20.45 -3.08
C LEU A 304 1.41 20.42 -3.46
N ILE A 305 1.68 20.87 -4.67
CA ILE A 305 3.03 21.15 -5.17
C ILE A 305 3.13 22.67 -5.25
N HIS A 306 3.91 23.27 -4.38
CA HIS A 306 4.04 24.72 -4.39
C HIS A 306 4.97 25.13 -5.54
N ILE A 307 4.38 25.63 -6.62
CA ILE A 307 5.11 26.27 -7.73
C ILE A 307 5.12 27.77 -7.42
N SER A 308 6.21 28.31 -6.89
CA SER A 308 6.39 29.76 -6.93
C SER A 308 6.78 30.11 -8.36
N GLU A 309 5.92 30.82 -9.08
CA GLU A 309 6.36 31.48 -10.29
C GLU A 309 7.51 32.44 -9.94
N PRO A 310 8.67 32.33 -10.63
CA PRO A 310 9.66 33.36 -10.50
C PRO A 310 9.00 34.69 -10.91
N THR A 311 8.87 35.59 -9.97
CA THR A 311 8.50 36.98 -10.30
C THR A 311 9.44 37.42 -11.40
N ARG A 312 8.96 37.53 -12.63
CA ARG A 312 9.69 38.13 -13.73
C ARG A 312 9.97 39.58 -13.26
N PRO A 313 11.23 39.99 -13.13
CA PRO A 313 11.47 41.43 -13.00
C PRO A 313 11.02 42.06 -14.33
N TYR A 314 10.09 42.96 -14.22
CA TYR A 314 9.67 43.81 -15.33
C TYR A 314 10.85 44.72 -15.73
#